data_d0046313bf29bf05974f158f04ad1c48
#
_entry.id   d0046313bf29bf05974f158f04ad1c48
#
_cell.length_a   1.000
_cell.length_b   1.000
_cell.length_c   1.000
_cell.angle_alpha   90.00
_cell.angle_beta   90.00
_cell.angle_gamma   90.00
#
_symmetry.space_group_name_H-M   'P 1'
#
loop_
_entity.id
_entity.type
_entity.pdbx_description
1 polymer ?
#
loop_
_entity_poly.entity_id
_entity_poly.type
_entity_poly.pdbx_seq_one_letter_code
_entity_poly.pdbx_strand_id
1 'polypeptide(L)'
;MRGQYWTNLAHQADIVSAIRHALPYDGAPRALNVSDGHPALAADIARWCAAERGEDPSTLGFDNDAPLGRSNQRVSNAAIRATGWEPQFPSFREGFSRGV
;
A
#
# COMPACT_ATOMS: atom_id res chain seq x y z
N MET A 1 -7.51 16.93 -6.01
CA MET A 1 -6.66 15.79 -5.66
C MET A 1 -6.09 15.14 -6.91
N ARG A 2 -4.83 14.87 -6.89
CA ARG A 2 -4.19 14.15 -8.01
C ARG A 2 -4.47 12.66 -7.86
N GLY A 3 -4.85 11.99 -8.97
CA GLY A 3 -5.18 10.56 -8.95
C GLY A 3 -4.16 9.68 -9.63
N GLN A 4 -3.35 10.24 -10.52
CA GLN A 4 -2.38 9.50 -11.34
C GLN A 4 -1.02 9.46 -10.66
N TYR A 5 -0.94 8.79 -9.50
CA TYR A 5 0.32 8.51 -8.84
C TYR A 5 0.22 7.18 -8.10
N TRP A 6 1.37 6.52 -7.98
CA TRP A 6 1.44 5.23 -7.31
C TRP A 6 1.49 5.38 -5.81
N THR A 7 0.79 4.50 -5.11
CA THR A 7 0.86 4.37 -3.66
C THR A 7 1.34 2.98 -3.30
N ASN A 8 2.03 2.89 -2.17
CA ASN A 8 2.56 1.63 -1.66
C ASN A 8 2.05 1.49 -0.24
N LEU A 9 1.06 0.63 -0.05
CA LEU A 9 0.35 0.48 1.21
C LEU A 9 0.78 -0.77 1.94
N ALA A 10 0.51 -0.80 3.24
CA ALA A 10 0.58 -2.00 4.04
C ALA A 10 -0.48 -1.89 5.13
N HIS A 11 -1.20 -2.98 5.36
CA HIS A 11 -2.13 -3.05 6.47
C HIS A 11 -1.35 -2.98 7.78
N GLN A 12 -1.89 -2.31 8.81
CA GLN A 12 -1.17 -2.15 10.06
C GLN A 12 -0.79 -3.50 10.69
N ALA A 13 -1.64 -4.52 10.55
CA ALA A 13 -1.31 -5.86 11.05
C ALA A 13 -0.09 -6.43 10.34
N ASP A 14 0.09 -6.14 9.06
CA ASP A 14 1.25 -6.59 8.29
C ASP A 14 2.51 -5.82 8.67
N ILE A 15 2.38 -4.54 9.04
CA ILE A 15 3.50 -3.76 9.56
C ILE A 15 3.98 -4.35 10.89
N VAL A 16 3.05 -4.68 11.79
CA VAL A 16 3.39 -5.30 13.06
C VAL A 16 4.08 -6.64 12.86
N SER A 17 3.54 -7.48 11.98
CA SER A 17 4.14 -8.79 11.70
C SER A 17 5.51 -8.66 11.05
N ALA A 18 5.71 -7.65 10.19
CA ALA A 18 7.01 -7.39 9.58
C ALA A 18 8.05 -6.99 10.64
N ILE A 19 7.67 -6.14 11.58
CA ILE A 19 8.56 -5.74 12.68
C ILE A 19 8.94 -6.96 13.52
N ARG A 20 7.96 -7.79 13.90
CA ARG A 20 8.22 -9.01 14.67
C ARG A 20 9.16 -9.96 13.93
N HIS A 21 8.98 -10.04 12.63
CA HIS A 21 9.81 -10.92 11.80
C HIS A 21 11.25 -10.39 11.68
N ALA A 22 11.41 -9.08 11.55
CA ALA A 22 12.70 -8.45 11.34
C ALA A 22 13.54 -8.31 12.62
N LEU A 23 12.89 -8.17 13.81
CA LEU A 23 13.60 -7.94 15.07
C LEU A 23 14.67 -9.00 15.39
N PRO A 24 14.40 -10.31 15.20
CA PRO A 24 15.41 -11.33 15.47
C PRO A 24 16.41 -11.52 14.32
N TYR A 25 16.28 -10.76 13.25
CA TYR A 25 17.16 -10.93 12.10
C TYR A 25 18.55 -10.40 12.40
N ASP A 26 19.54 -11.27 12.29
CA ASP A 26 20.92 -11.04 12.72
C ASP A 26 21.85 -10.72 11.53
N GLY A 27 21.29 -10.27 10.43
CA GLY A 27 22.06 -9.86 9.26
C GLY A 27 22.64 -8.46 9.40
N ALA A 28 23.36 -8.01 8.37
CA ALA A 28 23.88 -6.67 8.34
C ALA A 28 22.74 -5.64 8.41
N PRO A 29 22.91 -4.53 9.16
CA PRO A 29 21.90 -3.49 9.23
C PRO A 29 21.59 -2.94 7.84
N ARG A 30 20.31 -2.86 7.52
CA ARG A 30 19.81 -2.30 6.26
C ARG A 30 18.35 -1.94 6.39
N ALA A 31 17.91 -1.05 5.52
CA ALA A 31 16.50 -0.73 5.43
C ALA A 31 15.78 -1.81 4.62
N LEU A 32 14.61 -2.21 5.09
CA LEU A 32 13.72 -3.11 4.38
C LEU A 32 12.42 -2.37 4.10
N ASN A 33 11.97 -2.39 2.86
CA ASN A 33 10.70 -1.79 2.49
C ASN A 33 9.56 -2.73 2.86
N VAL A 34 8.62 -2.23 3.65
CA VAL A 34 7.43 -2.98 4.04
C VAL A 34 6.25 -2.43 3.27
N SER A 35 5.71 -3.22 2.37
CA SER A 35 4.51 -2.90 1.61
C SER A 35 3.76 -4.18 1.28
N ASP A 36 2.52 -4.05 0.78
CA ASP A 36 1.75 -5.22 0.40
C ASP A 36 2.23 -5.88 -0.89
N GLY A 37 3.15 -5.24 -1.61
CA GLY A 37 3.68 -5.78 -2.86
C GLY A 37 2.79 -5.53 -4.07
N HIS A 38 1.71 -4.78 -3.90
CA HIS A 38 0.75 -4.47 -4.97
C HIS A 38 0.54 -2.96 -5.04
N PRO A 39 1.51 -2.21 -5.61
CA PRO A 39 1.34 -0.76 -5.78
C PRO A 39 0.04 -0.45 -6.53
N ALA A 40 -0.65 0.59 -6.10
CA ALA A 40 -1.93 0.98 -6.69
C ALA A 40 -1.95 2.48 -6.97
N LEU A 41 -2.65 2.87 -8.05
CA LEU A 41 -2.88 4.28 -8.31
C LEU A 41 -3.87 4.84 -7.29
N ALA A 42 -3.61 6.05 -6.82
CA ALA A 42 -4.48 6.71 -5.85
C ALA A 42 -5.92 6.82 -6.35
N ALA A 43 -6.10 7.08 -7.65
CA ALA A 43 -7.44 7.14 -8.25
C ALA A 43 -8.18 5.81 -8.13
N ASP A 44 -7.48 4.69 -8.31
CA ASP A 44 -8.09 3.36 -8.23
C ASP A 44 -8.53 3.05 -6.79
N ILE A 45 -7.72 3.44 -5.81
CA ILE A 45 -8.07 3.27 -4.40
C ILE A 45 -9.33 4.10 -4.08
N ALA A 46 -9.36 5.35 -4.51
CA ALA A 46 -10.50 6.23 -4.25
C ALA A 46 -11.79 5.70 -4.89
N ARG A 47 -11.69 5.23 -6.13
CA ARG A 47 -12.86 4.66 -6.83
C ARG A 47 -13.36 3.41 -6.15
N TRP A 48 -12.45 2.55 -5.73
CA TRP A 48 -12.82 1.32 -5.02
C TRP A 48 -13.51 1.64 -3.69
N CYS A 49 -12.97 2.58 -2.93
CA CYS A 49 -13.57 2.99 -1.65
C CYS A 49 -14.96 3.59 -1.86
N ALA A 50 -15.14 4.41 -2.90
CA ALA A 50 -16.45 4.98 -3.22
C ALA A 50 -17.47 3.90 -3.54
N ALA A 51 -17.08 2.92 -4.36
CA ALA A 51 -17.96 1.81 -4.72
C ALA A 51 -18.36 0.98 -3.49
N GLU A 52 -17.43 0.72 -2.58
CA GLU A 52 -17.71 -0.02 -1.34
C GLU A 52 -18.67 0.73 -0.42
N ARG A 53 -18.71 2.06 -0.53
CA ARG A 53 -19.63 2.89 0.26
C ARG A 53 -20.97 3.09 -0.44
N GLY A 54 -21.20 2.47 -1.59
CA GLY A 54 -22.40 2.63 -2.37
C GLY A 54 -22.47 3.91 -3.18
N GLU A 55 -21.37 4.63 -3.32
CA GLU A 55 -21.27 5.84 -4.11
C GLU A 55 -20.85 5.50 -5.54
N ASP A 56 -21.24 6.35 -6.49
CA ASP A 56 -20.84 6.18 -7.89
C ASP A 56 -19.41 6.63 -8.09
N PRO A 57 -18.47 5.72 -8.42
CA PRO A 57 -17.07 6.10 -8.61
C PRO A 57 -16.85 7.11 -9.73
N SER A 58 -17.74 7.18 -10.71
CA SER A 58 -17.60 8.12 -11.82
C SER A 58 -17.81 9.58 -11.42
N THR A 59 -18.35 9.83 -10.23
CA THR A 59 -18.53 11.19 -9.72
C THR A 59 -17.24 11.79 -9.15
N LEU A 60 -16.20 10.96 -8.95
CA LEU A 60 -14.93 11.44 -8.41
C LEU A 60 -14.15 12.21 -9.48
N GLY A 61 -13.67 13.40 -9.11
CA GLY A 61 -12.83 14.22 -9.97
C GLY A 61 -11.40 14.25 -9.46
N PHE A 62 -10.44 14.20 -10.37
CA PHE A 62 -9.02 14.26 -10.05
C PHE A 62 -8.34 15.35 -10.86
N ASP A 63 -7.50 16.14 -10.22
CA ASP A 63 -6.67 17.14 -10.86
C ASP A 63 -5.26 16.58 -11.04
N ASN A 64 -5.00 15.97 -12.21
CA ASN A 64 -3.71 15.37 -12.47
C ASN A 64 -2.62 16.39 -12.82
N ASP A 65 -2.98 17.65 -12.98
CA ASP A 65 -2.02 18.74 -13.16
C ASP A 65 -1.60 19.38 -11.82
N ALA A 66 -2.24 18.99 -10.72
CA ALA A 66 -1.87 19.49 -9.40
C ALA A 66 -0.44 19.03 -9.04
N PRO A 67 0.30 19.82 -8.27
CA PRO A 67 1.64 19.43 -7.84
C PRO A 67 1.62 18.13 -7.06
N LEU A 68 2.59 17.25 -7.34
CA LEU A 68 2.76 16.00 -6.62
C LEU A 68 3.62 16.24 -5.39
N GLY A 69 3.01 16.16 -4.21
CA GLY A 69 3.68 16.45 -2.94
C GLY A 69 4.50 15.29 -2.37
N ARG A 70 4.67 14.20 -3.13
CA ARG A 70 5.36 12.99 -2.68
C ARG A 70 5.99 12.27 -3.85
N SER A 71 6.79 11.26 -3.55
CA SER A 71 7.36 10.36 -4.57
C SER A 71 6.25 9.62 -5.31
N ASN A 72 6.45 9.43 -6.60
CA ASN A 72 5.57 8.67 -7.46
C ASN A 72 6.28 7.39 -7.90
N GLN A 73 6.38 6.42 -7.00
CA GLN A 73 7.19 5.23 -7.19
C GLN A 73 6.40 3.97 -6.84
N ARG A 74 6.74 2.89 -7.52
CA ARG A 74 6.31 1.55 -7.15
C ARG A 74 7.43 0.89 -6.37
N VAL A 75 7.15 0.59 -5.10
CA VAL A 75 8.15 0.05 -4.18
C VAL A 75 8.04 -1.46 -4.14
N SER A 76 9.19 -2.14 -4.24
CA SER A 76 9.24 -3.60 -4.12
C SER A 76 9.43 -4.00 -2.67
N ASN A 77 8.69 -5.01 -2.23
CA ASN A 77 8.88 -5.63 -0.91
C ASN A 77 9.71 -6.92 -1.00
N ALA A 78 10.41 -7.14 -2.10
CA ALA A 78 11.13 -8.40 -2.33
C ALA A 78 12.17 -8.69 -1.25
N ALA A 79 12.85 -7.66 -0.73
CA ALA A 79 13.89 -7.85 0.28
C ALA A 79 13.33 -8.41 1.59
N ILE A 80 12.21 -7.88 2.09
CA ILE A 80 11.62 -8.42 3.31
C ILE A 80 10.96 -9.78 3.06
N ARG A 81 10.38 -9.99 1.88
CA ARG A 81 9.81 -11.29 1.54
C ARG A 81 10.88 -12.37 1.46
N ALA A 82 12.09 -12.01 1.03
CA ALA A 82 13.20 -12.95 0.99
C ALA A 82 13.60 -13.46 2.39
N THR A 83 13.22 -12.75 3.46
CA THR A 83 13.44 -13.23 4.83
C THR A 83 12.38 -14.21 5.31
N GLY A 84 11.36 -14.49 4.51
CA GLY A 84 10.25 -15.38 4.84
C GLY A 84 8.95 -14.68 5.25
N TRP A 85 8.95 -13.36 5.32
CA TRP A 85 7.74 -12.59 5.64
C TRP A 85 6.82 -12.50 4.41
N GLU A 86 5.51 -12.59 4.66
CA GLU A 86 4.50 -12.33 3.64
C GLU A 86 3.36 -11.52 4.24
N PRO A 87 2.76 -10.61 3.45
CA PRO A 87 1.63 -9.85 3.95
C PRO A 87 0.38 -10.73 4.03
N GLN A 88 -0.37 -10.57 5.11
CA GLN A 88 -1.67 -11.21 5.28
C GLN A 88 -2.73 -10.53 4.42
N PHE A 89 -2.56 -9.22 4.17
CA PHE A 89 -3.47 -8.43 3.35
C PHE A 89 -2.71 -7.97 2.11
N PRO A 90 -2.72 -8.77 1.02
CA PRO A 90 -1.83 -8.54 -0.12
C PRO A 90 -2.21 -7.36 -1.01
N SER A 91 -3.36 -6.73 -0.80
CA SER A 91 -3.72 -5.50 -1.50
C SER A 91 -4.61 -4.63 -0.63
N PHE A 92 -4.82 -3.38 -1.07
CA PHE A 92 -5.69 -2.47 -0.33
C PHE A 92 -7.12 -2.99 -0.22
N ARG A 93 -7.56 -3.78 -1.21
CA ARG A 93 -8.91 -4.33 -1.20
C ARG A 93 -9.15 -5.25 -0.01
N GLU A 94 -8.23 -6.16 0.24
CA GLU A 94 -8.32 -7.06 1.39
C GLU A 94 -8.21 -6.30 2.71
N GLY A 95 -7.30 -5.32 2.77
CA GLY A 95 -7.08 -4.54 3.99
C GLY A 95 -8.31 -3.73 4.39
N PHE A 96 -8.89 -3.00 3.45
CA PHE A 96 -10.05 -2.17 3.75
C PHE A 96 -11.32 -2.98 3.98
N SER A 97 -11.46 -4.13 3.31
CA SER A 97 -12.63 -4.99 3.49
C SER A 97 -12.68 -5.67 4.85
N ARG A 98 -11.55 -5.74 5.56
CA ARG A 98 -11.44 -6.41 6.86
C ARG A 98 -11.66 -5.46 8.04
N GLY A 99 -12.26 -4.30 7.81
CA GLY A 99 -12.66 -3.41 8.89
C GLY A 99 -11.52 -2.65 9.53
N VAL A 100 -10.63 -2.23 8.74
CA VAL A 100 -9.51 -1.40 9.21
C VAL A 100 -10.00 -0.03 9.62
#